data_897fbe8c1085cade91f234c297f1aa90
#
_entry.id   897fbe8c1085cade91f234c297f1aa90
#
_cell.length_a   1.000
_cell.length_b   1.000
_cell.length_c   1.000
_cell.angle_alpha   90.00
_cell.angle_beta   90.00
_cell.angle_gamma   90.00
#
_symmetry.space_group_name_H-M   'P 1'
#
loop_
_entity.id
_entity.type
_entity.pdbx_description
1 polymer ?
#
loop_
_entity_poly.entity_id
_entity_poly.type
_entity_poly.pdbx_seq_one_letter_code
_entity_poly.pdbx_strand_id
1 'polypeptide(L)'
;MRAGVVFLWAALATIVLVAVGIFGTLIASGRVVLFPTPEPTVTSLPTVAPVVDTGYSVIVLNATPETGLATQMRDEIIAAGWPPDSVNAGQAGSTDFAETTVYFAYPEDEAAARGLAETVLGGAQVSQSTVYQPADDPGTADVDESQTKQLVVVIGLDRASGAPSSSPSS
;
A
#
# COMPACT_ATOMS: atom_id res chain seq x y z
N MET A 1 -54.88 -53.65 7.22
CA MET A 1 -53.52 -53.33 7.75
C MET A 1 -52.55 -52.73 6.70
N ARG A 2 -52.89 -52.69 5.41
CA ARG A 2 -51.96 -52.16 4.36
C ARG A 2 -52.05 -50.64 4.17
N ALA A 3 -53.20 -50.01 4.46
CA ALA A 3 -53.36 -48.58 4.27
C ALA A 3 -52.52 -47.75 5.28
N GLY A 4 -52.43 -48.19 6.55
CA GLY A 4 -51.64 -47.45 7.55
C GLY A 4 -50.16 -47.43 7.27
N VAL A 5 -49.63 -48.50 6.67
CA VAL A 5 -48.20 -48.55 6.28
C VAL A 5 -47.92 -47.61 5.14
N VAL A 6 -48.81 -47.46 4.18
CA VAL A 6 -48.66 -46.52 3.05
C VAL A 6 -48.71 -45.09 3.56
N PHE A 7 -49.60 -44.74 4.49
CA PHE A 7 -49.64 -43.43 5.12
C PHE A 7 -48.36 -43.09 5.92
N LEU A 8 -47.82 -44.11 6.64
CA LEU A 8 -46.59 -43.93 7.38
C LEU A 8 -45.41 -43.62 6.44
N TRP A 9 -45.30 -44.37 5.33
CA TRP A 9 -44.24 -44.12 4.33
C TRP A 9 -44.44 -42.81 3.60
N ALA A 10 -45.66 -42.40 3.31
CA ALA A 10 -45.95 -41.07 2.70
C ALA A 10 -45.56 -39.94 3.65
N ALA A 11 -45.90 -40.05 4.94
CA ALA A 11 -45.53 -39.03 5.94
C ALA A 11 -44.03 -38.96 6.12
N LEU A 12 -43.32 -40.08 6.15
CA LEU A 12 -41.84 -40.13 6.22
C LEU A 12 -41.19 -39.46 5.01
N ALA A 13 -41.69 -39.76 3.81
CA ALA A 13 -41.19 -39.20 2.57
C ALA A 13 -41.37 -37.65 2.54
N THR A 14 -42.49 -37.17 3.04
CA THR A 14 -42.73 -35.72 3.13
C THR A 14 -41.80 -35.02 4.12
N ILE A 15 -41.55 -35.62 5.27
CA ILE A 15 -40.60 -35.07 6.26
C ILE A 15 -39.20 -34.99 5.69
N VAL A 16 -38.76 -36.05 4.98
CA VAL A 16 -37.45 -36.07 4.34
C VAL A 16 -37.30 -35.00 3.24
N LEU A 17 -38.35 -34.82 2.41
CA LEU A 17 -38.38 -33.79 1.38
C LEU A 17 -38.31 -32.38 1.97
N VAL A 18 -39.05 -32.13 3.06
CA VAL A 18 -38.98 -30.83 3.74
C VAL A 18 -37.60 -30.59 4.36
N ALA A 19 -37.03 -31.59 5.01
CA ALA A 19 -35.69 -31.49 5.57
C ALA A 19 -34.61 -31.19 4.49
N VAL A 20 -34.67 -31.91 3.36
CA VAL A 20 -33.74 -31.67 2.21
C VAL A 20 -33.97 -30.28 1.62
N GLY A 21 -35.23 -29.82 1.53
CA GLY A 21 -35.56 -28.47 1.05
C GLY A 21 -34.98 -27.36 1.95
N ILE A 22 -35.13 -27.51 3.26
CA ILE A 22 -34.59 -26.54 4.24
C ILE A 22 -33.06 -26.55 4.23
N PHE A 23 -32.43 -27.72 4.23
CA PHE A 23 -30.99 -27.84 4.14
C PHE A 23 -30.44 -27.28 2.81
N GLY A 24 -31.11 -27.59 1.70
CA GLY A 24 -30.74 -27.08 0.38
C GLY A 24 -30.78 -25.54 0.31
N THR A 25 -31.81 -24.92 0.88
CA THR A 25 -31.90 -23.45 0.92
C THR A 25 -30.88 -22.80 1.87
N LEU A 26 -30.56 -23.46 2.99
CA LEU A 26 -29.52 -22.98 3.92
C LEU A 26 -28.12 -23.01 3.29
N ILE A 27 -27.82 -24.05 2.49
CA ILE A 27 -26.57 -24.15 1.75
C ILE A 27 -26.52 -23.11 0.61
N ALA A 28 -27.60 -22.99 -0.15
CA ALA A 28 -27.71 -22.02 -1.25
C ALA A 28 -27.67 -20.56 -0.77
N SER A 29 -28.12 -20.28 0.45
CA SER A 29 -28.06 -18.95 1.07
C SER A 29 -26.71 -18.65 1.75
N GLY A 30 -25.72 -19.55 1.67
CA GLY A 30 -24.38 -19.37 2.26
C GLY A 30 -24.36 -19.38 3.81
N ARG A 31 -25.47 -19.75 4.46
CA ARG A 31 -25.55 -19.80 5.93
C ARG A 31 -24.95 -21.06 6.56
N VAL A 32 -24.74 -22.09 5.76
CA VAL A 32 -24.05 -23.31 6.20
C VAL A 32 -22.91 -23.56 5.21
N VAL A 33 -21.68 -23.36 5.63
CA VAL A 33 -20.48 -23.66 4.88
C VAL A 33 -20.04 -25.06 5.28
N LEU A 34 -20.30 -26.06 4.43
CA LEU A 34 -19.93 -27.45 4.66
C LEU A 34 -18.41 -27.70 4.57
N PHE A 35 -17.72 -26.83 3.87
CA PHE A 35 -16.26 -26.80 3.79
C PHE A 35 -15.82 -25.38 4.09
N PRO A 36 -15.28 -25.07 5.28
CA PRO A 36 -14.70 -23.78 5.52
C PRO A 36 -13.58 -23.60 4.48
N THR A 37 -13.76 -22.63 3.57
CA THR A 37 -12.65 -22.16 2.75
C THR A 37 -11.58 -21.72 3.75
N PRO A 38 -10.33 -22.25 3.68
CA PRO A 38 -9.28 -21.73 4.53
C PRO A 38 -9.26 -20.22 4.33
N GLU A 39 -9.46 -19.48 5.41
CA GLU A 39 -9.25 -18.03 5.38
C GLU A 39 -7.89 -17.81 4.77
N PRO A 40 -7.74 -16.92 3.77
CA PRO A 40 -6.42 -16.60 3.26
C PRO A 40 -5.60 -16.22 4.49
N THR A 41 -4.67 -17.09 4.86
CA THR A 41 -3.64 -16.73 5.83
C THR A 41 -2.98 -15.53 5.17
N VAL A 42 -3.28 -14.33 5.64
CA VAL A 42 -2.49 -13.14 5.33
C VAL A 42 -1.10 -13.49 5.85
N THR A 43 -0.30 -14.10 4.98
CA THR A 43 1.12 -14.16 5.18
C THR A 43 1.52 -12.71 5.20
N SER A 44 1.69 -12.15 6.39
CA SER A 44 2.31 -10.85 6.54
C SER A 44 3.64 -11.00 5.80
N LEU A 45 3.73 -10.39 4.62
CA LEU A 45 5.00 -10.22 3.94
C LEU A 45 5.96 -9.67 5.00
N PRO A 46 7.18 -10.19 5.12
CA PRO A 46 8.13 -9.66 6.08
C PRO A 46 8.19 -8.15 5.85
N THR A 47 7.66 -7.39 6.80
CA THR A 47 7.74 -5.94 6.76
C THR A 47 9.22 -5.62 6.89
N VAL A 48 9.81 -5.09 5.84
CA VAL A 48 11.20 -4.64 5.85
C VAL A 48 11.31 -3.57 6.94
N ALA A 49 12.21 -3.79 7.90
CA ALA A 49 12.40 -2.84 8.98
C ALA A 49 12.93 -1.51 8.44
N PRO A 50 12.41 -0.36 8.89
CA PRO A 50 12.88 0.95 8.44
C PRO A 50 14.33 1.17 8.88
N VAL A 51 15.15 1.67 7.98
CA VAL A 51 16.56 2.01 8.21
C VAL A 51 16.82 3.43 7.74
N VAL A 52 17.24 4.31 8.64
CA VAL A 52 17.66 5.66 8.25
C VAL A 52 19.06 5.57 7.64
N ASP A 53 19.16 5.73 6.32
CA ASP A 53 20.42 5.74 5.57
C ASP A 53 20.58 7.07 4.82
N THR A 54 21.37 7.97 5.38
CA THR A 54 21.66 9.30 4.81
C THR A 54 22.59 9.26 3.60
N GLY A 55 23.06 8.08 3.20
CA GLY A 55 23.85 7.87 1.98
C GLY A 55 23.02 7.87 0.70
N TYR A 56 21.69 7.91 0.81
CA TYR A 56 20.80 8.03 -0.35
C TYR A 56 20.68 9.49 -0.80
N SER A 57 20.67 9.70 -2.11
CA SER A 57 20.21 10.96 -2.68
C SER A 57 18.69 11.04 -2.62
N VAL A 58 18.14 12.21 -2.32
CA VAL A 58 16.70 12.42 -2.21
C VAL A 58 16.26 13.54 -3.14
N ILE A 59 15.28 13.25 -3.99
CA ILE A 59 14.62 14.26 -4.82
C ILE A 59 13.24 14.51 -4.25
N VAL A 60 12.95 15.74 -3.88
CA VAL A 60 11.65 16.16 -3.36
C VAL A 60 10.87 16.88 -4.46
N LEU A 61 9.74 16.32 -4.87
CA LEU A 61 8.87 16.86 -5.90
C LEU A 61 7.56 17.36 -5.31
N ASN A 62 7.24 18.61 -5.53
CA ASN A 62 5.96 19.16 -5.12
C ASN A 62 4.89 18.85 -6.15
N ALA A 63 3.93 18.01 -5.80
CA ALA A 63 2.75 17.68 -6.60
C ALA A 63 1.48 18.34 -6.05
N THR A 64 1.60 19.57 -5.55
CA THR A 64 0.49 20.39 -5.08
C THR A 64 0.50 21.75 -5.77
N PRO A 65 -0.62 22.49 -5.76
CA PRO A 65 -0.66 23.87 -6.24
C PRO A 65 0.04 24.88 -5.31
N GLU A 66 0.37 24.47 -4.08
CA GLU A 66 1.03 25.34 -3.10
C GLU A 66 2.52 25.43 -3.38
N THR A 67 3.09 26.62 -3.36
CA THR A 67 4.51 26.85 -3.64
C THR A 67 5.36 26.73 -2.36
N GLY A 68 6.61 26.24 -2.51
CA GLY A 68 7.59 26.23 -1.42
C GLY A 68 7.63 24.94 -0.58
N LEU A 69 6.62 24.05 -0.70
CA LEU A 69 6.57 22.81 0.09
C LEU A 69 7.77 21.89 -0.15
N ALA A 70 8.25 21.77 -1.40
CA ALA A 70 9.43 20.97 -1.69
C ALA A 70 10.71 21.52 -1.04
N THR A 71 10.84 22.84 -0.98
CA THR A 71 11.97 23.48 -0.32
C THR A 71 11.92 23.27 1.19
N GLN A 72 10.75 23.44 1.79
CA GLN A 72 10.55 23.19 3.22
C GLN A 72 10.88 21.74 3.59
N MET A 73 10.34 20.78 2.86
CA MET A 73 10.59 19.35 3.11
C MET A 73 12.05 18.97 2.87
N ARG A 74 12.71 19.54 1.84
CA ARG A 74 14.15 19.40 1.65
C ARG A 74 14.91 19.85 2.90
N ASP A 75 14.58 21.00 3.46
CA ASP A 75 15.26 21.54 4.63
C ASP A 75 15.02 20.67 5.88
N GLU A 76 13.84 20.06 6.01
CA GLU A 76 13.53 19.08 7.05
C GLU A 76 14.39 17.81 6.92
N ILE A 77 14.57 17.29 5.69
CA ILE A 77 15.40 16.12 5.42
C ILE A 77 16.88 16.44 5.72
N ILE A 78 17.37 17.61 5.34
CA ILE A 78 18.73 18.05 5.66
C ILE A 78 18.91 18.19 7.19
N ALA A 79 17.92 18.74 7.87
CA ALA A 79 17.94 18.86 9.35
C ALA A 79 17.95 17.48 10.04
N ALA A 80 17.40 16.44 9.40
CA ALA A 80 17.43 15.07 9.87
C ALA A 80 18.77 14.35 9.62
N GLY A 81 19.74 15.00 8.96
CA GLY A 81 21.11 14.52 8.81
C GLY A 81 21.55 14.18 7.39
N TRP A 82 20.71 14.40 6.37
CA TRP A 82 21.14 14.23 4.97
C TRP A 82 22.08 15.35 4.53
N PRO A 83 23.14 15.03 3.74
CA PRO A 83 24.00 16.04 3.16
C PRO A 83 23.20 17.01 2.27
N PRO A 84 23.41 18.32 2.36
CA PRO A 84 22.68 19.31 1.54
C PRO A 84 22.80 19.08 0.04
N ASP A 85 23.93 18.57 -0.41
CA ASP A 85 24.21 18.30 -1.83
C ASP A 85 23.51 17.03 -2.35
N SER A 86 23.04 16.18 -1.44
CA SER A 86 22.29 14.96 -1.79
C SER A 86 20.77 15.15 -1.79
N VAL A 87 20.26 16.32 -1.39
CA VAL A 87 18.81 16.57 -1.34
C VAL A 87 18.44 17.71 -2.29
N ASN A 88 17.65 17.38 -3.30
CA ASN A 88 17.18 18.32 -4.30
C ASN A 88 15.66 18.56 -4.17
N ALA A 89 15.21 19.77 -4.48
CA ALA A 89 13.80 20.15 -4.48
C ALA A 89 13.38 20.61 -5.88
N GLY A 90 12.19 20.16 -6.31
CA GLY A 90 11.64 20.49 -7.61
C GLY A 90 10.11 20.47 -7.63
N GLN A 91 9.55 20.61 -8.82
CA GLN A 91 8.11 20.55 -9.06
C GLN A 91 7.80 19.25 -9.80
N ALA A 92 6.73 18.57 -9.39
CA ALA A 92 6.21 17.43 -10.13
C ALA A 92 5.54 17.86 -11.44
N GLY A 93 5.41 16.95 -12.39
CA GLY A 93 4.69 17.19 -13.64
C GLY A 93 3.16 17.23 -13.48
N SER A 94 2.62 16.84 -12.33
CA SER A 94 1.20 16.83 -11.98
C SER A 94 1.02 17.38 -10.58
N THR A 95 -0.19 17.89 -10.28
CA THR A 95 -0.52 18.51 -8.98
C THR A 95 -1.74 17.86 -8.31
N ASP A 96 -1.99 16.58 -8.61
CA ASP A 96 -3.17 15.84 -8.18
C ASP A 96 -2.87 14.60 -7.33
N PHE A 97 -1.67 14.49 -6.79
CA PHE A 97 -1.31 13.43 -5.87
C PHE A 97 -2.04 13.61 -4.54
N ALA A 98 -2.83 12.60 -4.15
CA ALA A 98 -3.62 12.68 -2.92
C ALA A 98 -2.76 12.63 -1.65
N GLU A 99 -1.74 11.76 -1.64
CA GLU A 99 -0.92 11.47 -0.47
C GLU A 99 0.57 11.60 -0.78
N THR A 100 1.31 12.09 0.21
CA THR A 100 2.78 12.15 0.13
C THR A 100 3.36 10.74 0.12
N THR A 101 4.18 10.46 -0.88
CA THR A 101 4.72 9.11 -1.13
C THR A 101 6.23 9.15 -1.35
N VAL A 102 6.95 8.24 -0.72
CA VAL A 102 8.36 7.97 -0.96
C VAL A 102 8.48 6.83 -1.98
N TYR A 103 9.07 7.12 -3.13
CA TYR A 103 9.32 6.14 -4.18
C TYR A 103 10.75 5.64 -4.14
N PHE A 104 10.91 4.35 -4.35
CA PHE A 104 12.19 3.67 -4.49
C PHE A 104 12.18 2.77 -5.73
N ALA A 105 13.36 2.52 -6.34
CA ALA A 105 13.45 1.76 -7.58
C ALA A 105 13.62 0.25 -7.34
N TYR A 106 14.52 -0.11 -6.46
CA TYR A 106 14.94 -1.50 -6.24
C TYR A 106 14.48 -2.01 -4.87
N PRO A 107 14.17 -3.31 -4.74
CA PRO A 107 13.71 -3.89 -3.48
C PRO A 107 14.65 -3.67 -2.29
N GLU A 108 15.96 -3.58 -2.53
CA GLU A 108 16.99 -3.30 -1.53
C GLU A 108 16.88 -1.90 -0.92
N ASP A 109 16.26 -0.95 -1.63
CA ASP A 109 16.08 0.43 -1.19
C ASP A 109 14.86 0.62 -0.29
N GLU A 110 13.99 -0.39 -0.18
CA GLU A 110 12.75 -0.32 0.59
C GLU A 110 13.01 0.06 2.06
N ALA A 111 14.06 -0.51 2.68
CA ALA A 111 14.40 -0.21 4.07
C ALA A 111 14.73 1.28 4.28
N ALA A 112 15.48 1.87 3.34
CA ALA A 112 15.85 3.28 3.37
C ALA A 112 14.64 4.18 3.09
N ALA A 113 13.80 3.81 2.14
CA ALA A 113 12.56 4.53 1.83
C ALA A 113 11.60 4.56 3.05
N ARG A 114 11.44 3.43 3.75
CA ARG A 114 10.66 3.36 4.99
C ARG A 114 11.30 4.18 6.11
N GLY A 115 12.62 4.14 6.26
CA GLY A 115 13.34 4.94 7.24
C GLY A 115 13.09 6.43 7.06
N LEU A 116 13.18 6.92 5.82
CA LEU A 116 12.87 8.31 5.48
C LEU A 116 11.39 8.64 5.75
N ALA A 117 10.47 7.79 5.27
CA ALA A 117 9.03 8.00 5.41
C ALA A 117 8.56 8.07 6.87
N GLU A 118 9.03 7.16 7.72
CA GLU A 118 8.59 7.06 9.12
C GLU A 118 9.29 8.07 10.02
N THR A 119 10.61 8.25 9.85
CA THR A 119 11.40 9.04 10.80
C THR A 119 11.34 10.54 10.51
N VAL A 120 11.33 10.92 9.22
CA VAL A 120 11.40 12.33 8.81
C VAL A 120 10.03 12.83 8.36
N LEU A 121 9.31 12.02 7.57
CA LEU A 121 8.06 12.46 6.95
C LEU A 121 6.80 12.09 7.76
N GLY A 122 6.96 11.56 8.98
CA GLY A 122 5.84 11.30 9.89
C GLY A 122 4.86 10.23 9.41
N GLY A 123 5.33 9.22 8.65
CA GLY A 123 4.52 8.10 8.20
C GLY A 123 3.98 8.24 6.78
N ALA A 124 4.73 8.86 5.88
CA ALA A 124 4.39 8.93 4.46
C ALA A 124 4.27 7.53 3.82
N GLN A 125 3.50 7.43 2.73
CA GLN A 125 3.39 6.19 1.97
C GLN A 125 4.73 5.81 1.34
N VAL A 126 4.96 4.51 1.15
CA VAL A 126 6.16 3.99 0.48
C VAL A 126 5.75 3.11 -0.68
N SER A 127 6.29 3.35 -1.87
CA SER A 127 5.91 2.62 -3.08
C SER A 127 7.11 2.36 -3.99
N GLN A 128 7.18 1.17 -4.57
CA GLN A 128 8.18 0.85 -5.57
C GLN A 128 7.77 1.40 -6.93
N SER A 129 8.65 2.21 -7.55
CA SER A 129 8.44 2.73 -8.91
C SER A 129 9.75 3.17 -9.54
N THR A 130 9.97 2.81 -10.80
CA THR A 130 11.10 3.25 -11.61
C THR A 130 10.78 4.48 -12.46
N VAL A 131 9.54 4.98 -12.42
CA VAL A 131 9.08 6.12 -13.26
C VAL A 131 9.86 7.41 -12.98
N TYR A 132 10.35 7.57 -11.76
CA TYR A 132 11.11 8.74 -11.33
C TYR A 132 12.61 8.58 -11.46
N GLN A 133 13.08 7.44 -11.94
CA GLN A 133 14.51 7.24 -12.25
C GLN A 133 14.85 7.94 -13.57
N PRO A 134 16.06 8.50 -13.71
CA PRO A 134 16.53 8.96 -15.00
C PRO A 134 16.40 7.82 -16.03
N ALA A 135 15.96 8.16 -17.24
CA ALA A 135 15.94 7.17 -18.31
C ALA A 135 17.38 6.66 -18.52
N ASP A 136 17.55 5.34 -18.56
CA ASP A 136 18.85 4.74 -18.90
C ASP A 136 19.35 5.37 -20.20
N ASP A 137 20.50 6.04 -20.16
CA ASP A 137 21.15 6.51 -21.37
C ASP A 137 21.80 5.28 -22.04
N PRO A 138 21.28 4.82 -23.19
CA PRO A 138 21.83 3.63 -23.85
C PRO A 138 23.26 3.78 -24.34
N GLY A 139 23.88 4.94 -24.11
CA GLY A 139 25.27 5.24 -24.47
C GLY A 139 26.30 5.08 -23.35
N THR A 140 25.87 4.92 -22.11
CA THR A 140 26.79 4.71 -20.98
C THR A 140 26.63 3.30 -20.44
N ALA A 141 27.63 2.45 -20.66
CA ALA A 141 27.71 1.09 -20.13
C ALA A 141 28.06 1.08 -18.62
N ASP A 142 28.28 2.22 -18.02
CA ASP A 142 28.52 2.38 -16.60
C ASP A 142 27.18 2.80 -15.93
N VAL A 143 26.57 1.87 -15.21
CA VAL A 143 25.51 2.20 -14.25
C VAL A 143 26.16 3.17 -13.25
N ASP A 144 25.75 4.42 -13.30
CA ASP A 144 26.22 5.42 -12.36
C ASP A 144 25.75 4.98 -10.97
N GLU A 145 26.71 4.56 -10.12
CA GLU A 145 26.38 4.08 -8.76
C GLU A 145 25.63 5.13 -7.93
N SER A 146 25.70 6.42 -8.33
CA SER A 146 24.92 7.49 -7.74
C SER A 146 23.41 7.37 -8.04
N GLN A 147 23.03 6.66 -9.10
CA GLN A 147 21.62 6.40 -9.46
C GLN A 147 21.03 5.18 -8.75
N THR A 148 21.87 4.29 -8.24
CA THR A 148 21.43 3.07 -7.53
C THR A 148 20.94 3.38 -6.11
N LYS A 149 21.27 4.53 -5.53
CA LYS A 149 20.85 4.96 -4.20
C LYS A 149 20.06 6.27 -4.26
N GLN A 150 18.89 6.22 -4.88
CA GLN A 150 18.04 7.39 -5.05
C GLN A 150 16.64 7.12 -4.52
N LEU A 151 16.13 8.02 -3.67
CA LEU A 151 14.76 8.07 -3.23
C LEU A 151 14.07 9.30 -3.81
N VAL A 152 12.79 9.17 -4.15
CA VAL A 152 12.00 10.31 -4.63
C VAL A 152 10.80 10.51 -3.74
N VAL A 153 10.69 11.68 -3.15
CA VAL A 153 9.54 12.09 -2.33
C VAL A 153 8.61 12.93 -3.19
N VAL A 154 7.39 12.48 -3.39
CA VAL A 154 6.35 13.25 -4.06
C VAL A 154 5.39 13.77 -3.00
N ILE A 155 5.33 15.09 -2.83
CA ILE A 155 4.45 15.75 -1.85
C ILE A 155 3.03 15.78 -2.42
N GLY A 156 2.10 15.19 -1.71
CA GLY A 156 0.70 15.16 -2.06
C GLY A 156 -0.13 16.27 -1.40
N LEU A 157 -1.42 16.27 -1.72
CA LEU A 157 -2.39 17.24 -1.20
C LEU A 157 -2.61 17.12 0.31
N ASP A 158 -2.24 16.00 0.93
CA ASP A 158 -2.24 15.77 2.38
C ASP A 158 -1.32 16.75 3.15
N ARG A 159 -0.34 17.35 2.46
CA ARG A 159 0.59 18.34 3.01
C ARG A 159 0.27 19.77 2.62
N ALA A 160 -0.68 19.98 1.71
CA ALA A 160 -1.10 21.32 1.34
C ALA A 160 -1.93 21.97 2.46
N SER A 161 -1.80 23.30 2.61
CA SER A 161 -2.56 24.07 3.59
C SER A 161 -4.06 23.96 3.28
N GLY A 162 -4.82 23.26 4.10
CA GLY A 162 -6.24 23.00 3.89
C GLY A 162 -6.60 21.52 3.65
N ALA A 163 -5.63 20.61 3.66
CA ALA A 163 -5.92 19.19 3.67
C ALA A 163 -6.69 18.81 4.95
N PRO A 164 -7.74 17.94 4.83
CA PRO A 164 -8.40 17.43 6.02
C PRO A 164 -7.40 16.58 6.81
N SER A 165 -7.16 16.93 8.07
CA SER A 165 -6.34 16.11 8.97
C SER A 165 -6.89 14.70 8.98
N SER A 166 -6.19 13.75 8.37
CA SER A 166 -6.49 12.33 8.54
C SER A 166 -6.11 11.96 9.97
N SER A 167 -7.04 12.11 10.90
CA SER A 167 -6.89 11.55 12.24
C SER A 167 -6.83 10.03 12.11
N PRO A 168 -5.83 9.35 12.71
CA PRO A 168 -5.83 7.90 12.73
C PRO A 168 -7.08 7.44 13.47
N SER A 169 -7.90 6.62 12.80
CA SER A 169 -9.02 5.93 13.41
C SER A 169 -8.49 4.94 14.44
N SER A 170 -8.85 5.17 15.68
CA SER A 170 -8.55 4.31 16.85
C SER A 170 -9.27 2.97 16.74
#